data_2ecc992ba44e41014a3c35bad3367f52
#
_entry.id   2ecc992ba44e41014a3c35bad3367f52
#
_cell.length_a   1.000
_cell.length_b   1.000
_cell.length_c   1.000
_cell.angle_alpha   90.00
_cell.angle_beta   90.00
_cell.angle_gamma   90.00
#
_symmetry.space_group_name_H-M   'P 1'
#
loop_
_entity.id
_entity.type
_entity.pdbx_description
1 polymer ?
#
loop_
_entity_poly.entity_id
_entity_poly.type
_entity_poly.pdbx_seq_one_letter_code
_entity_poly.pdbx_strand_id
1 'polypeptide(L)'
;MINICLVKYGTEVQGFEINQLTKYFLTPIVENVKEESKIHIATDKPDIDLGIKDINFLKLTDDIIDAHEHWSKIFFFNPNNINAGTNDTTVIMDIDMQWQKDPSPVLTYPVGTGELISMDRWWKDNEMPISGNLYKFNSHEFQFVYNDYMTNFNTIRPYYYNEGIVAHPNQGEQYFVYDSVSKKSPWFSVKLQPAEWCMKSHQTNSDKQKLYEDRFNKATGKNYHDHYFNAIWTYKAIK
;
A
#
# COMPACT_ATOMS: atom_id res chain seq x y z
N MET A 1 -9.76 -4.04 15.96
CA MET A 1 -8.49 -3.27 15.90
C MET A 1 -8.04 -3.10 14.45
N ILE A 2 -7.36 -2.01 14.10
CA ILE A 2 -6.78 -1.78 12.78
C ILE A 2 -5.26 -1.99 12.86
N ASN A 3 -4.74 -2.97 12.12
CA ASN A 3 -3.30 -3.19 11.97
C ASN A 3 -2.79 -2.43 10.74
N ILE A 4 -2.02 -1.38 10.95
CA ILE A 4 -1.43 -0.55 9.90
C ILE A 4 -0.02 -1.05 9.63
N CYS A 5 0.22 -1.56 8.43
CA CYS A 5 1.38 -2.36 8.07
C CYS A 5 2.21 -1.67 7.00
N LEU A 6 3.49 -1.49 7.26
CA LEU A 6 4.43 -0.79 6.40
C LEU A 6 5.68 -1.64 6.18
N VAL A 7 6.28 -1.51 5.01
CA VAL A 7 7.60 -2.10 4.73
C VAL A 7 8.63 -0.99 4.60
N LYS A 8 9.75 -1.12 5.31
CA LYS A 8 10.85 -0.16 5.26
C LYS A 8 12.20 -0.86 5.10
N TYR A 9 12.90 -0.55 4.03
CA TYR A 9 14.27 -1.00 3.79
C TYR A 9 15.28 0.11 4.03
N GLY A 10 16.47 -0.27 4.51
CA GLY A 10 17.59 0.64 4.68
C GLY A 10 17.33 1.77 5.68
N THR A 11 18.14 2.81 5.61
CA THR A 11 18.06 4.01 6.47
C THR A 11 17.23 5.13 5.86
N GLU A 12 17.00 5.10 4.55
CA GLU A 12 16.24 6.11 3.82
C GLU A 12 14.94 5.53 3.27
N VAL A 13 13.94 6.36 3.09
CA VAL A 13 12.67 6.00 2.47
C VAL A 13 12.58 6.75 1.14
N GLN A 14 13.07 6.15 0.04
CA GLN A 14 12.99 6.69 -1.33
C GLN A 14 13.29 8.19 -1.45
N GLY A 15 14.32 8.69 -0.71
CA GLY A 15 14.68 10.10 -0.67
C GLY A 15 13.93 10.94 0.36
N PHE A 16 13.13 10.31 1.23
CA PHE A 16 12.61 10.94 2.44
C PHE A 16 13.56 10.70 3.60
N GLU A 17 13.83 11.73 4.36
CA GLU A 17 14.46 11.58 5.66
C GLU A 17 13.49 10.93 6.65
N ILE A 18 14.01 10.20 7.63
CA ILE A 18 13.19 9.50 8.65
C ILE A 18 12.22 10.46 9.37
N ASN A 19 12.65 11.68 9.65
CA ASN A 19 11.82 12.71 10.26
C ASN A 19 10.61 13.10 9.37
N GLN A 20 10.74 13.04 8.04
CA GLN A 20 9.63 13.30 7.11
C GLN A 20 8.60 12.18 7.13
N LEU A 21 9.04 10.91 7.21
CA LEU A 21 8.15 9.78 7.42
C LEU A 21 7.32 9.97 8.69
N THR A 22 8.00 10.26 9.79
CA THR A 22 7.32 10.50 11.07
C THR A 22 6.33 11.65 10.95
N LYS A 23 6.75 12.80 10.45
CA LYS A 23 5.94 14.03 10.41
C LYS A 23 4.75 13.94 9.46
N TYR A 24 4.93 13.42 8.25
CA TYR A 24 3.92 13.49 7.19
C TYR A 24 3.11 12.21 7.01
N PHE A 25 3.54 11.11 7.59
CA PHE A 25 2.85 9.84 7.49
C PHE A 25 2.39 9.32 8.85
N LEU A 26 3.30 9.06 9.79
CA LEU A 26 2.97 8.37 11.04
C LEU A 26 2.23 9.28 12.05
N THR A 27 2.71 10.50 12.27
CA THR A 27 2.09 11.44 13.22
C THR A 27 0.62 11.71 12.90
N PRO A 28 0.21 12.01 11.63
CA PRO A 28 -1.20 12.17 11.31
C PRO A 28 -2.06 10.96 11.64
N ILE A 29 -1.52 9.74 11.50
CA ILE A 29 -2.24 8.52 11.88
C ILE A 29 -2.47 8.48 13.39
N VAL A 30 -1.40 8.64 14.16
CA VAL A 30 -1.45 8.56 15.64
C VAL A 30 -2.36 9.62 16.25
N GLU A 31 -2.37 10.82 15.67
CA GLU A 31 -3.16 11.95 16.20
C GLU A 31 -4.65 11.89 15.83
N ASN A 32 -4.99 11.33 14.69
CA ASN A 32 -6.35 11.45 14.15
C ASN A 32 -7.14 10.14 14.16
N VAL A 33 -6.50 8.97 14.04
CA VAL A 33 -7.22 7.69 14.05
C VAL A 33 -7.61 7.34 15.49
N LYS A 34 -8.91 7.45 15.78
CA LYS A 34 -9.49 7.21 17.12
C LYS A 34 -9.80 5.74 17.38
N GLU A 35 -9.95 4.96 16.34
CA GLU A 35 -10.12 3.52 16.43
C GLU A 35 -8.86 2.87 16.99
N GLU A 36 -9.04 1.83 17.77
CA GLU A 36 -7.92 1.04 18.27
C GLU A 36 -7.04 0.57 17.10
N SER A 37 -5.84 1.09 17.03
CA SER A 37 -4.92 0.82 15.93
C SER A 37 -3.53 0.48 16.44
N LYS A 38 -2.80 -0.32 15.64
CA LYS A 38 -1.43 -0.72 15.90
C LYS A 38 -0.60 -0.57 14.62
N ILE A 39 0.56 0.06 14.74
CA ILE A 39 1.47 0.25 13.62
C ILE A 39 2.53 -0.86 13.64
N HIS A 40 2.66 -1.56 12.52
CA HIS A 40 3.65 -2.60 12.28
C HIS A 40 4.58 -2.16 11.15
N ILE A 41 5.88 -2.18 11.39
CA ILE A 41 6.88 -1.88 10.36
C ILE A 41 7.78 -3.09 10.18
N ALA A 42 7.63 -3.77 9.05
CA ALA A 42 8.54 -4.84 8.65
C ALA A 42 9.79 -4.21 8.00
N THR A 43 10.96 -4.55 8.52
CA THR A 43 12.21 -3.89 8.14
C THR A 43 13.41 -4.83 8.26
N ASP A 44 14.46 -4.52 7.50
CA ASP A 44 15.79 -5.10 7.64
C ASP A 44 16.58 -4.49 8.83
N LYS A 45 16.11 -3.35 9.37
CA LYS A 45 16.77 -2.59 10.46
C LYS A 45 15.78 -2.23 11.58
N PRO A 46 15.47 -3.17 12.48
CA PRO A 46 14.46 -2.97 13.52
C PRO A 46 14.83 -1.95 14.61
N ASP A 47 16.10 -1.53 14.68
CA ASP A 47 16.59 -0.61 15.72
C ASP A 47 16.44 0.88 15.38
N ILE A 48 15.64 1.22 14.37
CA ILE A 48 15.41 2.60 13.98
C ILE A 48 14.46 3.27 14.96
N ASP A 49 14.91 4.38 15.54
CA ASP A 49 14.03 5.27 16.30
C ASP A 49 13.27 6.23 15.36
N LEU A 50 11.97 6.09 15.33
CA LEU A 50 11.06 6.95 14.56
C LEU A 50 10.43 8.06 15.43
N GLY A 51 10.79 8.15 16.71
CA GLY A 51 10.24 9.15 17.63
C GLY A 51 8.75 8.94 17.97
N ILE A 52 8.18 7.79 17.62
CA ILE A 52 6.78 7.42 17.92
C ILE A 52 6.80 6.19 18.82
N LYS A 53 6.02 6.24 19.89
CA LYS A 53 5.82 5.12 20.79
C LYS A 53 4.88 4.08 20.18
N ASP A 54 5.01 2.83 20.64
CA ASP A 54 4.09 1.73 20.31
C ASP A 54 4.12 1.26 18.84
N ILE A 55 5.24 1.49 18.14
CA ILE A 55 5.50 0.85 16.85
C ILE A 55 6.03 -0.56 17.07
N ASN A 56 5.40 -1.54 16.44
CA ASN A 56 5.88 -2.91 16.42
C ASN A 56 6.82 -3.13 15.22
N PHE A 57 8.11 -3.15 15.48
CA PHE A 57 9.11 -3.49 14.47
C PHE A 57 9.19 -5.00 14.29
N LEU A 58 9.07 -5.43 13.04
CA LEU A 58 9.12 -6.83 12.63
C LEU A 58 10.34 -7.05 11.74
N LYS A 59 11.15 -8.03 12.07
CA LYS A 59 12.26 -8.42 11.21
C LYS A 59 11.70 -9.20 10.01
N LEU A 60 12.00 -8.74 8.80
CA LEU A 60 11.74 -9.49 7.59
C LEU A 60 12.62 -10.75 7.57
N THR A 61 12.06 -11.88 7.17
CA THR A 61 12.82 -13.10 6.91
C THR A 61 13.69 -12.96 5.67
N ASP A 62 14.79 -13.69 5.60
CA ASP A 62 15.73 -13.61 4.48
C ASP A 62 15.04 -13.92 3.14
N ASP A 63 14.13 -14.89 3.11
CA ASP A 63 13.33 -15.24 1.93
C ASP A 63 12.48 -14.07 1.41
N ILE A 64 12.01 -13.21 2.31
CA ILE A 64 11.23 -12.02 1.97
C ILE A 64 12.14 -10.85 1.61
N ILE A 65 13.29 -10.71 2.27
CA ILE A 65 14.31 -9.71 1.92
C ILE A 65 14.80 -9.94 0.49
N ASP A 66 15.10 -11.18 0.12
CA ASP A 66 15.50 -11.56 -1.24
C ASP A 66 14.40 -11.33 -2.29
N ALA A 67 13.14 -11.19 -1.84
CA ALA A 67 12.01 -10.88 -2.72
C ALA A 67 11.98 -9.44 -3.23
N HIS A 68 12.84 -8.56 -2.76
CA HIS A 68 12.86 -7.12 -3.04
C HIS A 68 11.63 -6.31 -2.57
N GLU A 69 11.83 -5.01 -2.43
CA GLU A 69 10.98 -4.02 -1.76
C GLU A 69 9.47 -4.16 -1.97
N HIS A 70 9.00 -4.29 -3.21
CA HIS A 70 7.57 -4.33 -3.50
C HIS A 70 6.90 -5.62 -3.03
N TRP A 71 7.56 -6.76 -3.21
CA TRP A 71 7.02 -8.07 -2.85
C TRP A 71 6.96 -8.31 -1.34
N SER A 72 7.72 -7.57 -0.56
CA SER A 72 7.74 -7.71 0.90
C SER A 72 6.42 -7.35 1.57
N LYS A 73 5.53 -6.63 0.89
CA LYS A 73 4.17 -6.37 1.37
C LYS A 73 3.36 -7.65 1.56
N ILE A 74 3.67 -8.70 0.78
CA ILE A 74 3.01 -10.01 0.90
C ILE A 74 3.18 -10.61 2.30
N PHE A 75 4.23 -10.26 3.03
CA PHE A 75 4.45 -10.63 4.43
C PHE A 75 3.22 -10.39 5.32
N PHE A 76 2.53 -9.28 5.10
CA PHE A 76 1.39 -8.85 5.92
C PHE A 76 0.06 -9.53 5.56
N PHE A 77 0.00 -10.31 4.49
CA PHE A 77 -1.15 -11.16 4.20
C PHE A 77 -1.22 -12.39 5.11
N ASN A 78 -0.16 -12.69 5.87
CA ASN A 78 -0.20 -13.69 6.93
C ASN A 78 -0.51 -13.03 8.29
N PRO A 79 -1.72 -13.25 8.84
CA PRO A 79 -2.14 -12.63 10.10
C PRO A 79 -1.25 -13.00 11.29
N ASN A 80 -0.59 -14.17 11.24
CA ASN A 80 0.31 -14.62 12.30
C ASN A 80 1.57 -13.76 12.40
N ASN A 81 2.02 -13.16 11.30
CA ASN A 81 3.22 -12.32 11.27
C ASN A 81 3.06 -11.04 12.13
N ILE A 82 1.81 -10.60 12.34
CA ILE A 82 1.47 -9.40 13.12
C ILE A 82 0.63 -9.72 14.36
N ASN A 83 0.39 -10.99 14.66
CA ASN A 83 -0.50 -11.46 15.72
C ASN A 83 -1.91 -10.81 15.64
N ALA A 84 -2.46 -10.73 14.43
CA ALA A 84 -3.80 -10.16 14.23
C ALA A 84 -4.89 -11.04 14.82
N GLY A 85 -5.85 -10.42 15.49
CA GLY A 85 -7.07 -11.08 15.95
C GLY A 85 -8.02 -11.42 14.79
N THR A 86 -8.96 -12.34 15.04
CA THR A 86 -9.91 -12.81 14.02
C THR A 86 -10.85 -11.73 13.47
N ASN A 87 -11.09 -10.69 14.25
CA ASN A 87 -11.95 -9.56 13.88
C ASN A 87 -11.14 -8.30 13.51
N ASP A 88 -9.83 -8.44 13.36
CA ASP A 88 -8.98 -7.32 13.03
C ASP A 88 -9.00 -7.03 11.52
N THR A 89 -8.73 -5.78 11.19
CA THR A 89 -8.50 -5.31 9.81
C THR A 89 -7.02 -5.06 9.60
N THR A 90 -6.46 -5.56 8.52
CA THR A 90 -5.10 -5.25 8.07
C THR A 90 -5.14 -4.17 6.99
N VAL A 91 -4.31 -3.14 7.13
CA VAL A 91 -4.11 -2.08 6.15
C VAL A 91 -2.62 -2.03 5.81
N ILE A 92 -2.27 -2.50 4.62
CA ILE A 92 -0.89 -2.45 4.10
C ILE A 92 -0.76 -1.19 3.26
N MET A 93 0.28 -0.38 3.50
CA MET A 93 0.47 0.89 2.80
C MET A 93 1.91 1.08 2.35
N ASP A 94 2.08 1.86 1.28
CA ASP A 94 3.38 2.39 0.89
C ASP A 94 3.81 3.48 1.88
N ILE A 95 5.06 3.43 2.27
CA ILE A 95 5.65 4.32 3.28
C ILE A 95 5.98 5.73 2.72
N ASP A 96 5.96 5.89 1.39
CA ASP A 96 6.22 7.14 0.69
C ASP A 96 4.96 7.98 0.41
N MET A 97 3.85 7.61 1.03
CA MET A 97 2.63 8.42 1.01
C MET A 97 2.70 9.56 2.02
N GLN A 98 2.00 10.66 1.74
CA GLN A 98 1.86 11.80 2.64
C GLN A 98 0.39 12.13 2.85
N TRP A 99 -0.03 12.29 4.10
CA TRP A 99 -1.37 12.72 4.44
C TRP A 99 -1.50 14.24 4.29
N GLN A 100 -2.54 14.67 3.60
CA GLN A 100 -2.89 16.09 3.44
C GLN A 100 -4.06 16.48 4.32
N LYS A 101 -4.82 15.50 4.78
CA LYS A 101 -5.95 15.63 5.69
C LYS A 101 -5.91 14.50 6.72
N ASP A 102 -6.92 14.49 7.57
CA ASP A 102 -7.22 13.37 8.46
C ASP A 102 -7.21 12.03 7.69
N PRO A 103 -6.34 11.08 8.07
CA PRO A 103 -6.27 9.76 7.44
C PRO A 103 -7.45 8.85 7.79
N SER A 104 -8.24 9.18 8.82
CA SER A 104 -9.30 8.32 9.34
C SER A 104 -10.28 7.83 8.26
N PRO A 105 -10.82 8.68 7.34
CA PRO A 105 -11.74 8.20 6.31
C PRO A 105 -11.16 7.10 5.43
N VAL A 106 -9.86 7.16 5.14
CA VAL A 106 -9.15 6.15 4.33
C VAL A 106 -8.91 4.89 5.15
N LEU A 107 -8.41 5.05 6.38
CA LEU A 107 -8.01 3.93 7.23
C LEU A 107 -9.21 3.20 7.85
N THR A 108 -10.33 3.88 8.10
CA THR A 108 -11.55 3.28 8.67
C THR A 108 -12.60 2.93 7.61
N TYR A 109 -12.31 3.13 6.31
CA TYR A 109 -13.22 2.76 5.22
C TYR A 109 -13.71 1.31 5.40
N PRO A 110 -15.03 1.06 5.38
CA PRO A 110 -15.57 -0.24 5.76
C PRO A 110 -15.15 -1.35 4.81
N VAL A 111 -14.80 -2.49 5.39
CA VAL A 111 -14.41 -3.73 4.70
C VAL A 111 -15.52 -4.76 4.88
N GLY A 112 -16.07 -5.27 3.80
CA GLY A 112 -16.98 -6.42 3.81
C GLY A 112 -16.21 -7.75 3.87
N THR A 113 -16.93 -8.82 4.17
CA THR A 113 -16.38 -10.19 4.13
C THR A 113 -15.95 -10.53 2.71
N GLY A 114 -14.73 -11.04 2.56
CA GLY A 114 -14.13 -11.38 1.26
C GLY A 114 -13.77 -10.17 0.38
N GLU A 115 -13.84 -8.94 0.90
CA GLU A 115 -13.44 -7.74 0.16
C GLU A 115 -11.97 -7.37 0.40
N LEU A 116 -11.19 -7.24 -0.67
CA LEU A 116 -9.92 -6.53 -0.70
C LEU A 116 -10.17 -5.10 -1.18
N ILE A 117 -9.90 -4.13 -0.33
CA ILE A 117 -10.00 -2.72 -0.69
C ILE A 117 -8.64 -2.21 -1.13
N SER A 118 -8.61 -1.47 -2.24
CA SER A 118 -7.41 -0.80 -2.73
C SER A 118 -7.73 0.60 -3.23
N MET A 119 -6.70 1.40 -3.47
CA MET A 119 -6.85 2.69 -4.14
C MET A 119 -7.10 2.49 -5.63
N ASP A 120 -7.98 3.31 -6.19
CA ASP A 120 -8.20 3.39 -7.63
C ASP A 120 -6.91 3.87 -8.32
N ARG A 121 -6.50 3.16 -9.36
CA ARG A 121 -5.31 3.45 -10.14
C ARG A 121 -5.61 4.36 -11.34
N TRP A 122 -6.40 5.38 -11.17
CA TRP A 122 -6.89 6.31 -12.19
C TRP A 122 -5.79 6.94 -13.06
N TRP A 123 -4.54 6.98 -12.59
CA TRP A 123 -3.39 7.55 -13.32
C TRP A 123 -2.78 6.62 -14.38
N LYS A 124 -3.29 5.41 -14.55
CA LYS A 124 -2.84 4.44 -15.56
C LYS A 124 -3.99 4.01 -16.46
N ASP A 125 -3.73 3.94 -17.76
CA ASP A 125 -4.62 3.30 -18.74
C ASP A 125 -4.18 1.84 -18.91
N ASN A 126 -4.65 0.97 -18.05
CA ASN A 126 -4.49 -0.47 -18.22
C ASN A 126 -5.63 -1.21 -17.49
N GLU A 127 -5.72 -2.50 -17.74
CA GLU A 127 -6.77 -3.36 -17.17
C GLU A 127 -6.62 -3.58 -15.66
N MET A 128 -5.50 -3.16 -15.07
CA MET A 128 -5.23 -3.26 -13.64
C MET A 128 -5.85 -2.08 -12.89
N PRO A 129 -6.95 -2.28 -12.15
CA PRO A 129 -7.63 -1.17 -11.49
C PRO A 129 -6.99 -0.75 -10.16
N ILE A 130 -6.25 -1.66 -9.50
CA ILE A 130 -5.73 -1.45 -8.14
C ILE A 130 -4.34 -0.82 -8.13
N SER A 131 -4.06 -0.10 -7.05
CA SER A 131 -2.73 0.43 -6.74
C SER A 131 -2.14 -0.30 -5.54
N GLY A 132 -0.89 -0.75 -5.66
CA GLY A 132 -0.12 -1.32 -4.55
C GLY A 132 0.14 -0.37 -3.37
N ASN A 133 -0.28 0.89 -3.47
CA ASN A 133 -0.10 1.87 -2.40
C ASN A 133 -0.94 1.58 -1.16
N LEU A 134 -2.06 0.87 -1.31
CA LEU A 134 -2.90 0.45 -0.21
C LEU A 134 -3.62 -0.85 -0.52
N TYR A 135 -3.57 -1.77 0.44
CA TYR A 135 -4.45 -2.93 0.55
C TYR A 135 -5.09 -2.92 1.93
N LYS A 136 -6.41 -3.14 1.98
CA LYS A 136 -7.15 -3.24 3.22
C LYS A 136 -8.12 -4.41 3.16
N PHE A 137 -8.13 -5.23 4.22
CA PHE A 137 -8.92 -6.46 4.27
C PHE A 137 -9.08 -6.96 5.72
N ASN A 138 -10.05 -7.85 5.95
CA ASN A 138 -10.15 -8.58 7.21
C ASN A 138 -8.96 -9.54 7.34
N SER A 139 -8.22 -9.45 8.42
CA SER A 139 -6.84 -9.98 8.56
C SER A 139 -6.70 -11.47 8.23
N HIS A 140 -7.70 -12.30 8.54
CA HIS A 140 -7.62 -13.76 8.33
C HIS A 140 -8.18 -14.24 6.99
N GLU A 141 -8.83 -13.38 6.22
CA GLU A 141 -9.53 -13.81 5.00
C GLU A 141 -8.59 -13.98 3.79
N PHE A 142 -7.46 -13.29 3.77
CA PHE A 142 -6.57 -13.22 2.61
C PHE A 142 -5.22 -13.93 2.80
N GLN A 143 -5.08 -14.79 3.82
CA GLN A 143 -3.84 -15.54 4.07
C GLN A 143 -3.40 -16.41 2.87
N PHE A 144 -4.34 -16.80 2.01
CA PHE A 144 -4.01 -17.57 0.81
C PHE A 144 -3.07 -16.81 -0.14
N VAL A 145 -3.12 -15.47 -0.19
CA VAL A 145 -2.19 -14.65 -0.99
C VAL A 145 -0.74 -14.89 -0.54
N TYR A 146 -0.52 -14.87 0.77
CA TYR A 146 0.79 -15.18 1.35
C TYR A 146 1.20 -16.64 1.06
N ASN A 147 0.31 -17.59 1.30
CA ASN A 147 0.61 -19.03 1.12
C ASN A 147 0.93 -19.35 -0.33
N ASP A 148 0.14 -18.86 -1.28
CA ASP A 148 0.34 -19.06 -2.72
C ASP A 148 1.68 -18.47 -3.17
N TYR A 149 2.03 -17.27 -2.67
CA TYR A 149 3.32 -16.65 -2.94
C TYR A 149 4.48 -17.45 -2.38
N MET A 150 4.47 -17.80 -1.10
CA MET A 150 5.57 -18.54 -0.45
C MET A 150 5.80 -19.91 -1.05
N THR A 151 4.73 -20.56 -1.56
CA THR A 151 4.83 -21.87 -2.21
C THR A 151 5.45 -21.78 -3.62
N ASN A 152 5.22 -20.68 -4.32
CA ASN A 152 5.51 -20.56 -5.75
C ASN A 152 6.35 -19.30 -6.11
N PHE A 153 7.03 -18.67 -5.16
CA PHE A 153 7.68 -17.37 -5.37
C PHE A 153 8.69 -17.35 -6.52
N ASN A 154 9.44 -18.45 -6.73
CA ASN A 154 10.40 -18.59 -7.83
C ASN A 154 9.75 -18.55 -9.22
N THR A 155 8.47 -18.90 -9.31
CA THR A 155 7.69 -18.86 -10.55
C THR A 155 6.91 -17.55 -10.68
N ILE A 156 6.30 -17.10 -9.58
CA ILE A 156 5.43 -15.91 -9.56
C ILE A 156 6.22 -14.64 -9.84
N ARG A 157 7.37 -14.44 -9.19
CA ARG A 157 8.17 -13.23 -9.34
C ARG A 157 8.60 -12.94 -10.78
N PRO A 158 9.24 -13.87 -11.51
CA PRO A 158 9.65 -13.63 -12.89
C PRO A 158 8.48 -13.61 -13.87
N TYR A 159 7.32 -14.21 -13.53
CA TYR A 159 6.20 -14.37 -14.45
C TYR A 159 5.77 -13.04 -15.08
N TYR A 160 5.44 -12.03 -14.27
CA TYR A 160 4.90 -10.75 -14.79
C TYR A 160 5.91 -10.00 -15.63
N TYR A 161 7.19 -10.14 -15.37
CA TYR A 161 8.25 -9.55 -16.18
C TYR A 161 8.45 -10.34 -17.49
N ASN A 162 8.48 -11.66 -17.42
CA ASN A 162 8.68 -12.51 -18.60
C ASN A 162 7.51 -12.41 -19.59
N GLU A 163 6.29 -12.22 -19.09
CA GLU A 163 5.09 -11.99 -19.91
C GLU A 163 4.98 -10.51 -20.40
N GLY A 164 5.95 -9.66 -20.11
CA GLY A 164 5.94 -8.25 -20.53
C GLY A 164 4.88 -7.39 -19.86
N ILE A 165 4.27 -7.87 -18.77
CA ILE A 165 3.22 -7.15 -18.03
C ILE A 165 3.83 -5.97 -17.24
N VAL A 166 5.05 -6.16 -16.74
CA VAL A 166 5.81 -5.15 -16.00
C VAL A 166 7.17 -4.91 -16.64
N ALA A 167 7.71 -3.70 -16.43
CA ALA A 167 8.96 -3.28 -17.05
C ALA A 167 10.22 -3.74 -16.30
N HIS A 168 10.08 -4.23 -15.06
CA HIS A 168 11.20 -4.60 -14.21
C HIS A 168 10.87 -5.88 -13.41
N PRO A 169 11.82 -6.82 -13.24
CA PRO A 169 11.58 -8.11 -12.56
C PRO A 169 11.17 -7.97 -11.08
N ASN A 170 11.50 -6.85 -10.44
CA ASN A 170 11.09 -6.58 -9.05
C ASN A 170 9.66 -6.02 -8.92
N GLN A 171 9.01 -5.73 -10.04
CA GLN A 171 7.62 -5.30 -10.10
C GLN A 171 6.70 -6.51 -10.28
N GLY A 172 5.39 -6.29 -10.12
CA GLY A 172 4.38 -7.35 -10.35
C GLY A 172 3.56 -7.71 -9.12
N GLU A 173 3.98 -7.30 -7.94
CA GLU A 173 3.29 -7.61 -6.68
C GLU A 173 1.80 -7.25 -6.74
N GLN A 174 1.44 -6.04 -7.20
CA GLN A 174 0.04 -5.63 -7.30
C GLN A 174 -0.77 -6.45 -8.32
N TYR A 175 -0.14 -6.90 -9.41
CA TYR A 175 -0.79 -7.81 -10.38
C TYR A 175 -1.04 -9.17 -9.74
N PHE A 176 -0.06 -9.70 -9.01
CA PHE A 176 -0.21 -10.95 -8.29
C PHE A 176 -1.34 -10.89 -7.26
N VAL A 177 -1.39 -9.84 -6.44
CA VAL A 177 -2.45 -9.66 -5.45
C VAL A 177 -3.82 -9.58 -6.13
N TYR A 178 -3.95 -8.78 -7.18
CA TYR A 178 -5.19 -8.67 -7.95
C TYR A 178 -5.63 -10.01 -8.55
N ASP A 179 -4.72 -10.70 -9.22
CA ASP A 179 -4.96 -11.99 -9.84
C ASP A 179 -5.34 -13.05 -8.80
N SER A 180 -4.62 -13.11 -7.69
CA SER A 180 -4.89 -14.05 -6.61
C SER A 180 -6.30 -13.88 -6.05
N VAL A 181 -6.73 -12.63 -5.82
CA VAL A 181 -8.06 -12.33 -5.28
C VAL A 181 -9.14 -12.57 -6.32
N SER A 182 -8.98 -12.03 -7.53
CA SER A 182 -10.00 -12.07 -8.59
C SER A 182 -10.26 -13.48 -9.13
N LYS A 183 -9.24 -14.36 -9.07
CA LYS A 183 -9.32 -15.74 -9.60
C LYS A 183 -9.61 -16.77 -8.52
N LYS A 184 -9.59 -16.41 -7.23
CA LYS A 184 -9.69 -17.37 -6.13
C LYS A 184 -11.06 -18.01 -6.04
N SER A 185 -12.11 -17.21 -6.01
CA SER A 185 -13.50 -17.66 -5.84
C SER A 185 -14.44 -16.47 -6.03
N PRO A 186 -15.70 -16.69 -6.45
CA PRO A 186 -16.73 -15.63 -6.48
C PRO A 186 -17.02 -14.97 -5.12
N TRP A 187 -16.57 -15.56 -4.02
CA TRP A 187 -16.68 -14.99 -2.67
C TRP A 187 -15.69 -13.86 -2.40
N PHE A 188 -14.63 -13.75 -3.19
CA PHE A 188 -13.63 -12.71 -3.05
C PHE A 188 -13.81 -11.65 -4.12
N SER A 189 -13.68 -10.40 -3.73
CA SER A 189 -13.84 -9.26 -4.62
C SER A 189 -12.81 -8.17 -4.30
N VAL A 190 -12.56 -7.33 -5.30
CA VAL A 190 -11.77 -6.12 -5.15
C VAL A 190 -12.72 -4.92 -5.21
N LYS A 191 -12.61 -4.05 -4.20
CA LYS A 191 -13.34 -2.80 -4.09
C LYS A 191 -12.37 -1.63 -4.09
N LEU A 192 -12.70 -0.60 -4.84
CA LEU A 192 -11.84 0.58 -4.92
C LEU A 192 -12.33 1.67 -3.96
N GLN A 193 -11.38 2.31 -3.28
CA GLN A 193 -11.65 3.57 -2.59
C GLN A 193 -11.93 4.68 -3.61
N PRO A 194 -12.64 5.75 -3.22
CA PRO A 194 -12.88 6.87 -4.11
C PRO A 194 -11.58 7.41 -4.74
N ALA A 195 -11.56 7.52 -6.07
CA ALA A 195 -10.38 7.97 -6.84
C ALA A 195 -9.86 9.34 -6.36
N GLU A 196 -10.76 10.20 -5.91
CA GLU A 196 -10.45 11.52 -5.40
C GLU A 196 -9.74 11.56 -4.04
N TRP A 197 -9.56 10.42 -3.38
CA TRP A 197 -8.85 10.40 -2.08
C TRP A 197 -7.35 10.38 -2.23
N CYS A 198 -6.81 9.88 -3.32
CA CYS A 198 -5.38 9.78 -3.56
C CYS A 198 -4.94 10.65 -4.75
N MET A 199 -4.08 11.61 -4.47
CA MET A 199 -3.39 12.39 -5.49
C MET A 199 -2.17 11.61 -5.99
N LYS A 200 -2.03 11.49 -7.31
CA LYS A 200 -0.77 11.10 -7.95
C LYS A 200 -0.13 12.34 -8.56
N SER A 201 1.10 12.63 -8.14
CA SER A 201 1.85 13.79 -8.62
C SER A 201 3.20 13.39 -9.19
N HIS A 202 3.71 14.15 -10.16
CA HIS A 202 5.04 13.99 -10.74
C HIS A 202 5.74 15.34 -10.84
N GLN A 203 6.41 15.76 -9.79
CA GLN A 203 6.97 17.11 -9.65
C GLN A 203 8.10 17.46 -10.66
N THR A 204 8.77 16.46 -11.22
CA THR A 204 9.94 16.67 -12.10
C THR A 204 9.68 16.47 -13.58
N ASN A 205 8.44 16.12 -13.96
CA ASN A 205 8.05 15.88 -15.35
C ASN A 205 6.66 16.48 -15.62
N SER A 206 6.65 17.64 -16.29
CA SER A 206 5.44 18.42 -16.59
C SER A 206 4.44 17.65 -17.46
N ASP A 207 4.92 16.85 -18.42
CA ASP A 207 4.02 16.11 -19.33
C ASP A 207 3.30 14.99 -18.59
N LYS A 208 4.02 14.28 -17.69
CA LYS A 208 3.40 13.29 -16.82
C LYS A 208 2.45 13.92 -15.82
N GLN A 209 2.78 15.09 -15.28
CA GLN A 209 1.89 15.80 -14.37
C GLN A 209 0.59 16.17 -15.07
N LYS A 210 0.67 16.78 -16.28
CA LYS A 210 -0.50 17.11 -17.09
C LYS A 210 -1.35 15.88 -17.43
N LEU A 211 -0.70 14.75 -17.77
CA LEU A 211 -1.40 13.50 -18.03
C LEU A 211 -2.19 13.01 -16.80
N TYR A 212 -1.64 13.16 -15.59
CA TYR A 212 -2.35 12.80 -14.37
C TYR A 212 -3.55 13.72 -14.09
N GLU A 213 -3.40 15.01 -14.32
CA GLU A 213 -4.50 16.00 -14.21
C GLU A 213 -5.66 15.66 -15.15
N ASP A 214 -5.36 15.41 -16.42
CA ASP A 214 -6.37 15.04 -17.43
C ASP A 214 -7.09 13.73 -17.07
N ARG A 215 -6.35 12.73 -16.60
CA ARG A 215 -6.92 11.44 -16.18
C ARG A 215 -7.78 11.56 -14.94
N PHE A 216 -7.35 12.32 -13.95
CA PHE A 216 -8.14 12.58 -12.75
C PHE A 216 -9.45 13.27 -13.10
N ASN A 217 -9.38 14.35 -13.90
CA ASN A 217 -10.57 15.09 -14.32
C ASN A 217 -11.56 14.17 -15.07
N LYS A 218 -11.05 13.29 -15.93
CA LYS A 218 -11.86 12.30 -16.64
C LYS A 218 -12.48 11.24 -15.72
N ALA A 219 -11.70 10.73 -14.78
CA ALA A 219 -12.14 9.64 -13.89
C ALA A 219 -13.16 10.11 -12.84
N THR A 220 -13.02 11.34 -12.35
CA THR A 220 -13.81 11.83 -11.20
C THR A 220 -14.84 12.89 -11.56
N GLY A 221 -14.72 13.54 -12.71
CA GLY A 221 -15.50 14.73 -13.07
C GLY A 221 -15.12 15.99 -12.28
N LYS A 222 -14.03 15.95 -11.50
CA LYS A 222 -13.55 17.05 -10.65
C LYS A 222 -12.29 17.67 -11.26
N ASN A 223 -12.05 18.95 -10.97
CA ASN A 223 -10.81 19.61 -11.36
C ASN A 223 -9.67 19.22 -10.40
N TYR A 224 -8.58 18.69 -10.93
CA TYR A 224 -7.42 18.26 -10.16
C TYR A 224 -6.83 19.37 -9.27
N HIS A 225 -6.71 20.59 -9.79
CA HIS A 225 -6.11 21.71 -9.05
C HIS A 225 -7.01 22.31 -7.95
N ASP A 226 -8.32 22.17 -8.11
CA ASP A 226 -9.30 22.68 -7.15
C ASP A 226 -9.68 21.63 -6.11
N HIS A 227 -9.23 20.37 -6.32
CA HIS A 227 -9.58 19.28 -5.44
C HIS A 227 -8.55 19.12 -4.31
N TYR A 228 -9.04 18.93 -3.09
CA TYR A 228 -8.21 18.74 -1.91
C TYR A 228 -8.18 17.26 -1.51
N PHE A 229 -7.10 16.59 -1.83
CA PHE A 229 -6.90 15.15 -1.63
C PHE A 229 -6.69 14.78 -0.15
N ASN A 230 -7.00 13.53 0.23
CA ASN A 230 -6.69 13.00 1.57
C ASN A 230 -5.22 12.61 1.69
N ALA A 231 -4.67 12.00 0.65
CA ALA A 231 -3.28 11.57 0.61
C ALA A 231 -2.62 11.97 -0.72
N ILE A 232 -1.32 12.18 -0.68
CA ILE A 232 -0.50 12.40 -1.87
C ILE A 232 0.50 11.25 -1.97
N TRP A 233 0.58 10.64 -3.14
CA TRP A 233 1.67 9.78 -3.53
C TRP A 233 2.52 10.48 -4.57
N THR A 234 3.76 10.83 -4.21
CA THR A 234 4.67 11.55 -5.09
C THR A 234 5.89 10.71 -5.42
N TYR A 235 6.43 10.88 -6.61
CA TYR A 235 7.66 10.20 -7.02
C TYR A 235 8.93 10.76 -6.34
N LYS A 236 8.83 11.94 -5.71
CA LYS A 236 9.88 12.55 -4.87
C LYS A 236 9.23 13.35 -3.76
N ALA A 237 9.92 13.43 -2.62
CA ALA A 237 9.48 14.25 -1.50
C ALA A 237 9.12 15.67 -1.93
N ILE A 238 8.00 16.18 -1.46
CA ILE A 238 7.69 17.60 -1.55
C ILE A 238 8.66 18.30 -0.59
N LYS A 239 9.55 19.14 -1.15
CA LYS A 239 10.47 19.95 -0.36
C LYS A 239 9.72 21.06 0.36
#